data_c9a87c05337d6a500919cdb13dc7116d
#
_entry.id   c9a87c05337d6a500919cdb13dc7116d
#
_cell.length_a   1.000
_cell.length_b   1.000
_cell.length_c   1.000
_cell.angle_alpha   90.00
_cell.angle_beta   90.00
_cell.angle_gamma   90.00
#
_symmetry.space_group_name_H-M   'P 1'
#
loop_
_entity.id
_entity.type
_entity.pdbx_description
1 polymer ?
#
loop_
_entity_poly.entity_id
_entity_poly.type
_entity_poly.pdbx_seq_one_letter_code
_entity_poly.pdbx_strand_id
1 'polypeptide(L)'
;AEYLKKMLVLAGNDEATAQRKADATMRIETRIAKASKSQVELRDVQANYHKMTYNALVKDFPGIDWGNFFLAEGFPAFSHIDVGQLEPIHEVEKILADEPLDDLKAYAESHAISSAAGYLDDNFRAAEFELSKVMSGVQQDRPRWKRATALVSGVLGEAIGKLYVEKYFPASSKEKMLKLVKNLQTALSQ
;
A
#
# COMPACT_ATOMS: atom_id res chain seq x y z
N ALA A 1 -12.61 -13.04 -1.02
CA ALA A 1 -13.35 -13.29 -2.27
C ALA A 1 -14.67 -12.48 -2.28
N GLU A 2 -15.57 -12.62 -1.30
CA GLU A 2 -16.90 -11.98 -1.29
C GLU A 2 -16.86 -10.45 -1.43
N TYR A 3 -15.99 -9.79 -0.69
CA TYR A 3 -15.76 -8.35 -0.83
C TYR A 3 -15.40 -7.95 -2.27
N LEU A 4 -14.44 -8.64 -2.87
CA LEU A 4 -14.00 -8.35 -4.25
C LEU A 4 -15.15 -8.54 -5.25
N LYS A 5 -15.89 -9.65 -5.13
CA LYS A 5 -17.08 -9.90 -5.95
C LYS A 5 -18.09 -8.75 -5.82
N LYS A 6 -18.42 -8.36 -4.58
CA LYS A 6 -19.35 -7.25 -4.32
C LYS A 6 -18.90 -5.94 -4.96
N MET A 7 -17.61 -5.61 -4.82
CA MET A 7 -17.03 -4.41 -5.43
C MET A 7 -17.12 -4.42 -6.96
N LEU A 8 -16.83 -5.56 -7.57
CA LEU A 8 -16.92 -5.75 -9.03
C LEU A 8 -18.36 -5.66 -9.54
N VAL A 9 -19.34 -6.20 -8.80
CA VAL A 9 -20.77 -6.04 -9.15
C VAL A 9 -21.20 -4.58 -9.07
N LEU A 10 -20.80 -3.86 -8.02
CA LEU A 10 -21.06 -2.43 -7.88
C LEU A 10 -20.43 -1.61 -9.04
N ALA A 11 -19.29 -2.08 -9.57
CA ALA A 11 -18.64 -1.47 -10.73
C ALA A 11 -19.26 -1.85 -12.07
N GLY A 12 -20.40 -2.59 -12.09
CA GLY A 12 -21.18 -2.89 -13.29
C GLY A 12 -20.91 -4.25 -13.92
N ASN A 13 -20.10 -5.11 -13.30
CA ASN A 13 -19.95 -6.49 -13.77
C ASN A 13 -21.20 -7.30 -13.39
N ASP A 14 -21.60 -8.25 -14.25
CA ASP A 14 -22.57 -9.27 -13.87
C ASP A 14 -22.00 -10.22 -12.80
N GLU A 15 -22.89 -10.92 -12.08
CA GLU A 15 -22.54 -11.80 -10.97
C GLU A 15 -21.51 -12.90 -11.34
N ALA A 16 -21.65 -13.50 -12.52
CA ALA A 16 -20.76 -14.59 -12.97
C ALA A 16 -19.38 -14.03 -13.30
N THR A 17 -19.31 -12.92 -14.01
CA THR A 17 -18.08 -12.20 -14.35
C THR A 17 -17.37 -11.71 -13.10
N ALA A 18 -18.12 -11.10 -12.16
CA ALA A 18 -17.57 -10.63 -10.89
C ALA A 18 -16.98 -11.78 -10.06
N GLN A 19 -17.66 -12.93 -10.00
CA GLN A 19 -17.15 -14.12 -9.31
C GLN A 19 -15.84 -14.61 -9.92
N ARG A 20 -15.80 -14.78 -11.25
CA ARG A 20 -14.59 -15.22 -11.96
C ARG A 20 -13.41 -14.27 -11.72
N LYS A 21 -13.64 -12.95 -11.82
CA LYS A 21 -12.62 -11.93 -11.58
C LYS A 21 -12.12 -11.94 -10.13
N ALA A 22 -13.03 -12.07 -9.17
CA ALA A 22 -12.68 -12.17 -7.75
C ALA A 22 -11.83 -13.43 -7.46
N ASP A 23 -12.18 -14.56 -8.07
CA ASP A 23 -11.42 -15.83 -7.90
C ASP A 23 -10.02 -15.71 -8.52
N ALA A 24 -9.89 -15.08 -9.70
CA ALA A 24 -8.61 -14.82 -10.33
C ALA A 24 -7.73 -13.90 -9.45
N THR A 25 -8.31 -12.82 -8.93
CA THR A 25 -7.61 -11.90 -8.01
C THR A 25 -7.14 -12.64 -6.76
N MET A 26 -8.01 -13.41 -6.12
CA MET A 26 -7.64 -14.19 -4.91
C MET A 26 -6.56 -15.22 -5.18
N ARG A 27 -6.55 -15.86 -6.37
CA ARG A 27 -5.50 -16.79 -6.76
C ARG A 27 -4.15 -16.09 -6.87
N ILE A 28 -4.09 -14.95 -7.54
CA ILE A 28 -2.86 -14.15 -7.71
C ILE A 28 -2.37 -13.67 -6.34
N GLU A 29 -3.23 -13.08 -5.51
CA GLU A 29 -2.90 -12.65 -4.14
C GLU A 29 -2.35 -13.80 -3.29
N THR A 30 -2.95 -14.99 -3.42
CA THR A 30 -2.50 -16.18 -2.69
C THR A 30 -1.11 -16.63 -3.14
N ARG A 31 -0.79 -16.53 -4.42
CA ARG A 31 0.54 -16.83 -4.96
C ARG A 31 1.58 -15.89 -4.37
N ILE A 32 1.32 -14.57 -4.40
CA ILE A 32 2.21 -13.54 -3.84
C ILE A 32 2.38 -13.74 -2.34
N ALA A 33 1.29 -13.96 -1.61
CA ALA A 33 1.34 -14.15 -0.16
C ALA A 33 2.14 -15.40 0.26
N LYS A 34 2.06 -16.49 -0.50
CA LYS A 34 2.87 -17.69 -0.24
C LYS A 34 4.36 -17.49 -0.49
N ALA A 35 4.73 -16.62 -1.41
CA ALA A 35 6.12 -16.25 -1.67
C ALA A 35 6.65 -15.20 -0.69
N SER A 36 5.76 -14.51 0.03
CA SER A 36 6.13 -13.45 0.97
C SER A 36 6.55 -14.03 2.33
N LYS A 37 7.51 -13.37 2.97
CA LYS A 37 7.95 -13.69 4.33
C LYS A 37 6.88 -13.33 5.35
N SER A 38 6.84 -14.08 6.45
CA SER A 38 5.99 -13.76 7.59
C SER A 38 6.41 -12.46 8.28
N GLN A 39 5.48 -11.85 9.04
CA GLN A 39 5.77 -10.65 9.83
C GLN A 39 6.91 -10.83 10.84
N VAL A 40 7.17 -12.06 11.28
CA VAL A 40 8.28 -12.38 12.19
C VAL A 40 9.60 -12.37 11.42
N GLU A 41 9.67 -13.00 10.25
CA GLU A 41 10.86 -13.03 9.40
C GLU A 41 11.23 -11.64 8.88
N LEU A 42 10.24 -10.77 8.64
CA LEU A 42 10.47 -9.38 8.22
C LEU A 42 11.12 -8.50 9.30
N ARG A 43 11.20 -8.94 10.56
CA ARG A 43 11.91 -8.22 11.64
C ARG A 43 13.42 -8.38 11.59
N ASP A 44 13.92 -9.38 10.91
CA ASP A 44 15.36 -9.56 10.69
C ASP A 44 15.85 -8.60 9.59
N VAL A 45 16.36 -7.45 10.02
CA VAL A 45 16.81 -6.38 9.11
C VAL A 45 17.98 -6.87 8.24
N GLN A 46 18.87 -7.70 8.75
CA GLN A 46 20.02 -8.19 7.99
C GLN A 46 19.61 -9.20 6.93
N ALA A 47 18.72 -10.14 7.28
CA ALA A 47 18.18 -11.12 6.36
C ALA A 47 17.26 -10.51 5.26
N ASN A 48 16.80 -9.27 5.45
CA ASN A 48 15.95 -8.56 4.50
C ASN A 48 16.68 -7.36 3.84
N TYR A 49 17.99 -7.29 3.94
CA TYR A 49 18.79 -6.25 3.30
C TYR A 49 19.53 -6.80 2.08
N HIS A 50 19.00 -6.52 0.89
CA HIS A 50 19.56 -6.98 -0.39
C HIS A 50 19.90 -5.77 -1.25
N LYS A 51 20.96 -5.03 -0.86
CA LYS A 51 21.43 -3.90 -1.65
C LYS A 51 22.02 -4.36 -2.97
N MET A 52 21.46 -3.88 -4.06
CA MET A 52 21.93 -4.19 -5.40
C MET A 52 21.99 -2.96 -6.30
N THR A 53 22.77 -3.06 -7.37
CA THR A 53 22.79 -2.04 -8.41
C THR A 53 21.57 -2.18 -9.30
N TYR A 54 21.22 -1.11 -10.05
CA TYR A 54 20.15 -1.18 -11.06
C TYR A 54 20.39 -2.31 -12.07
N ASN A 55 21.63 -2.49 -12.53
CA ASN A 55 21.95 -3.56 -13.48
C ASN A 55 21.79 -4.97 -12.87
N ALA A 56 22.08 -5.14 -11.58
CA ALA A 56 21.83 -6.39 -10.87
C ALA A 56 20.34 -6.66 -10.76
N LEU A 57 19.54 -5.66 -10.40
CA LEU A 57 18.08 -5.77 -10.34
C LEU A 57 17.50 -6.24 -11.68
N VAL A 58 17.87 -5.59 -12.80
CA VAL A 58 17.40 -5.96 -14.14
C VAL A 58 17.85 -7.37 -14.53
N LYS A 59 19.05 -7.79 -14.13
CA LYS A 59 19.58 -9.12 -14.39
C LYS A 59 18.87 -10.21 -13.57
N ASP A 60 18.62 -9.94 -12.30
CA ASP A 60 18.01 -10.91 -11.40
C ASP A 60 16.49 -11.04 -11.61
N PHE A 61 15.84 -9.96 -12.08
CA PHE A 61 14.40 -9.90 -12.35
C PHE A 61 14.13 -9.42 -13.78
N PRO A 62 14.46 -10.22 -14.82
CA PRO A 62 14.37 -9.79 -16.21
C PRO A 62 12.93 -9.75 -16.75
N GLY A 63 11.96 -10.34 -16.07
CA GLY A 63 10.55 -10.38 -16.47
C GLY A 63 9.80 -9.06 -16.24
N ILE A 64 10.44 -8.07 -15.58
CA ILE A 64 9.82 -6.77 -15.26
C ILE A 64 10.57 -5.66 -16.00
N ASP A 65 9.82 -4.79 -16.68
CA ASP A 65 10.39 -3.57 -17.29
C ASP A 65 10.64 -2.50 -16.22
N TRP A 66 11.76 -2.64 -15.53
CA TRP A 66 12.18 -1.74 -14.45
C TRP A 66 12.36 -0.30 -14.92
N GLY A 67 12.77 -0.10 -16.19
CA GLY A 67 12.94 1.23 -16.75
C GLY A 67 11.63 2.00 -16.81
N ASN A 68 10.60 1.40 -17.40
CA ASN A 68 9.26 1.98 -17.44
C ASN A 68 8.61 2.05 -16.06
N PHE A 69 8.83 1.04 -15.19
CA PHE A 69 8.31 1.06 -13.82
C PHE A 69 8.80 2.30 -13.04
N PHE A 70 10.11 2.52 -12.95
CA PHE A 70 10.64 3.65 -12.20
C PHE A 70 10.33 5.00 -12.87
N LEU A 71 10.26 5.04 -14.20
CA LEU A 71 9.84 6.24 -14.92
C LEU A 71 8.39 6.61 -14.60
N ALA A 72 7.48 5.64 -14.62
CA ALA A 72 6.06 5.86 -14.31
C ALA A 72 5.84 6.31 -12.88
N GLU A 73 6.63 5.78 -11.94
CA GLU A 73 6.60 6.15 -10.52
C GLU A 73 7.33 7.49 -10.23
N GLY A 74 7.96 8.10 -11.23
CA GLY A 74 8.66 9.38 -11.10
C GLY A 74 9.94 9.32 -10.26
N PHE A 75 10.54 8.13 -10.13
CA PHE A 75 11.80 7.99 -9.39
C PHE A 75 12.96 8.62 -10.18
N PRO A 76 13.85 9.39 -9.51
CA PRO A 76 15.09 9.85 -10.12
C PRO A 76 16.03 8.68 -10.38
N ALA A 77 17.00 8.87 -11.26
CA ALA A 77 18.04 7.88 -11.47
C ALA A 77 18.80 7.57 -10.16
N PHE A 78 19.01 6.32 -9.89
CA PHE A 78 19.70 5.83 -8.69
C PHE A 78 20.78 4.80 -9.06
N SER A 79 21.81 4.69 -8.23
CA SER A 79 22.88 3.72 -8.44
C SER A 79 22.61 2.38 -7.73
N HIS A 80 21.92 2.41 -6.61
CA HIS A 80 21.62 1.26 -5.78
C HIS A 80 20.19 1.32 -5.25
N ILE A 81 19.63 0.15 -5.03
CA ILE A 81 18.34 -0.06 -4.40
C ILE A 81 18.47 -1.17 -3.36
N ASP A 82 17.68 -1.11 -2.30
CA ASP A 82 17.51 -2.22 -1.36
C ASP A 82 16.21 -2.95 -1.68
N VAL A 83 16.30 -4.26 -1.88
CA VAL A 83 15.15 -5.14 -2.17
C VAL A 83 14.90 -6.01 -0.95
N GLY A 84 13.88 -5.68 -0.15
CA GLY A 84 13.60 -6.35 1.11
C GLY A 84 13.20 -7.84 0.97
N GLN A 85 12.53 -8.20 -0.12
CA GLN A 85 12.10 -9.57 -0.38
C GLN A 85 12.26 -9.92 -1.86
N LEU A 86 13.09 -10.92 -2.16
CA LEU A 86 13.37 -11.33 -3.54
C LEU A 86 12.32 -12.31 -4.08
N GLU A 87 11.88 -13.25 -3.25
CA GLU A 87 10.95 -14.31 -3.63
C GLU A 87 9.60 -13.81 -4.15
N PRO A 88 8.95 -12.82 -3.52
CA PRO A 88 7.69 -12.26 -4.06
C PRO A 88 7.87 -11.63 -5.45
N ILE A 89 9.02 -11.01 -5.73
CA ILE A 89 9.28 -10.40 -7.04
C ILE A 89 9.44 -11.48 -8.11
N HIS A 90 10.19 -12.55 -7.81
CA HIS A 90 10.28 -13.72 -8.71
C HIS A 90 8.91 -14.38 -8.95
N GLU A 91 8.04 -14.41 -7.92
CA GLU A 91 6.69 -14.95 -8.13
C GLU A 91 5.84 -14.00 -8.99
N VAL A 92 6.00 -12.67 -8.85
CA VAL A 92 5.34 -11.70 -9.75
C VAL A 92 5.79 -11.89 -11.20
N GLU A 93 7.09 -12.12 -11.47
CA GLU A 93 7.56 -12.44 -12.82
C GLU A 93 6.87 -13.68 -13.40
N LYS A 94 6.74 -14.75 -12.61
CA LYS A 94 6.02 -15.96 -13.03
C LYS A 94 4.54 -15.67 -13.27
N ILE A 95 3.90 -14.90 -12.40
CA ILE A 95 2.49 -14.49 -12.56
C ILE A 95 2.31 -13.73 -13.88
N LEU A 96 3.20 -12.78 -14.19
CA LEU A 96 3.14 -12.02 -15.44
C LEU A 96 3.35 -12.89 -16.69
N ALA A 97 4.12 -13.98 -16.57
CA ALA A 97 4.38 -14.91 -17.66
C ALA A 97 3.28 -15.99 -17.83
N ASP A 98 2.71 -16.47 -16.72
CA ASP A 98 1.88 -17.68 -16.70
C ASP A 98 0.37 -17.38 -16.66
N GLU A 99 -0.03 -16.27 -16.01
CA GLU A 99 -1.46 -15.96 -15.85
C GLU A 99 -2.07 -15.41 -17.15
N PRO A 100 -3.31 -15.78 -17.47
CA PRO A 100 -4.03 -15.20 -18.59
C PRO A 100 -4.14 -13.67 -18.47
N LEU A 101 -3.99 -12.96 -19.58
CA LEU A 101 -4.09 -11.49 -19.60
C LEU A 101 -5.41 -10.97 -18.99
N ASP A 102 -6.51 -11.69 -19.19
CA ASP A 102 -7.83 -11.31 -18.63
C ASP A 102 -7.86 -11.44 -17.09
N ASP A 103 -7.07 -12.34 -16.52
CA ASP A 103 -6.95 -12.50 -15.08
C ASP A 103 -6.02 -11.42 -14.47
N LEU A 104 -4.96 -11.03 -15.18
CA LEU A 104 -4.13 -9.88 -14.83
C LEU A 104 -4.93 -8.57 -14.89
N LYS A 105 -5.78 -8.40 -15.90
CA LYS A 105 -6.70 -7.26 -15.98
C LYS A 105 -7.72 -7.26 -14.82
N ALA A 106 -8.27 -8.44 -14.48
CA ALA A 106 -9.18 -8.58 -13.34
C ALA A 106 -8.52 -8.21 -12.02
N TYR A 107 -7.25 -8.60 -11.83
CA TYR A 107 -6.43 -8.20 -10.69
C TYR A 107 -6.28 -6.69 -10.61
N ALA A 108 -5.85 -6.04 -11.70
CA ALA A 108 -5.68 -4.59 -11.77
C ALA A 108 -7.00 -3.83 -11.53
N GLU A 109 -8.10 -4.28 -12.15
CA GLU A 109 -9.44 -3.71 -11.97
C GLU A 109 -9.90 -3.81 -10.50
N SER A 110 -9.74 -4.98 -9.89
CA SER A 110 -10.11 -5.21 -8.48
C SER A 110 -9.35 -4.28 -7.53
N HIS A 111 -8.06 -4.10 -7.75
CA HIS A 111 -7.24 -3.19 -6.97
C HIS A 111 -7.59 -1.72 -7.20
N ALA A 112 -7.83 -1.32 -8.44
CA ALA A 112 -8.25 0.05 -8.77
C ALA A 112 -9.57 0.42 -8.08
N ILE A 113 -10.58 -0.46 -8.17
CA ILE A 113 -11.88 -0.26 -7.53
C ILE A 113 -11.73 -0.22 -6.00
N SER A 114 -10.98 -1.16 -5.42
CA SER A 114 -10.77 -1.22 -3.97
C SER A 114 -10.05 0.02 -3.44
N SER A 115 -9.05 0.51 -4.15
CA SER A 115 -8.30 1.73 -3.79
C SER A 115 -9.17 2.99 -3.88
N ALA A 116 -10.14 3.01 -4.80
CA ALA A 116 -11.04 4.13 -4.99
C ALA A 116 -12.28 4.08 -4.06
N ALA A 117 -12.57 2.96 -3.40
CA ALA A 117 -13.82 2.69 -2.68
C ALA A 117 -14.23 3.79 -1.71
N GLY A 118 -13.27 4.33 -0.96
CA GLY A 118 -13.51 5.42 0.01
C GLY A 118 -13.93 6.75 -0.62
N TYR A 119 -13.75 6.92 -1.93
CA TYR A 119 -14.06 8.12 -2.72
C TYR A 119 -15.27 7.95 -3.63
N LEU A 120 -15.78 6.71 -3.76
CA LEU A 120 -16.94 6.38 -4.54
C LEU A 120 -18.24 6.60 -3.73
N ASP A 121 -19.38 6.11 -4.26
CA ASP A 121 -20.66 6.27 -3.60
C ASP A 121 -20.79 5.45 -2.30
N ASP A 122 -21.93 5.61 -1.63
CA ASP A 122 -22.17 4.99 -0.32
C ASP A 122 -22.23 3.46 -0.39
N ASN A 123 -22.55 2.85 -1.55
CA ASN A 123 -22.58 1.39 -1.69
C ASN A 123 -21.16 0.79 -1.66
N PHE A 124 -20.22 1.38 -2.40
CA PHE A 124 -18.81 0.99 -2.38
C PHE A 124 -18.22 1.15 -0.98
N ARG A 125 -18.50 2.29 -0.35
CA ARG A 125 -18.01 2.55 1.00
C ARG A 125 -18.60 1.59 2.04
N ALA A 126 -19.88 1.26 1.93
CA ALA A 126 -20.49 0.28 2.82
C ALA A 126 -19.87 -1.11 2.65
N ALA A 127 -19.54 -1.51 1.41
CA ALA A 127 -18.83 -2.76 1.15
C ALA A 127 -17.42 -2.77 1.75
N GLU A 128 -16.66 -1.67 1.61
CA GLU A 128 -15.33 -1.50 2.23
C GLU A 128 -15.43 -1.56 3.77
N PHE A 129 -16.45 -0.93 4.34
CA PHE A 129 -16.64 -0.94 5.79
C PHE A 129 -16.96 -2.35 6.33
N GLU A 130 -17.73 -3.16 5.60
CA GLU A 130 -17.97 -4.57 5.99
C GLU A 130 -16.65 -5.38 6.04
N LEU A 131 -15.74 -5.17 5.09
CA LEU A 131 -14.40 -5.76 5.17
C LEU A 131 -13.63 -5.25 6.39
N SER A 132 -13.67 -3.94 6.64
CA SER A 132 -12.99 -3.33 7.79
C SER A 132 -13.48 -3.87 9.12
N LYS A 133 -14.77 -4.16 9.27
CA LYS A 133 -15.33 -4.83 10.46
C LYS A 133 -14.66 -6.17 10.74
N VAL A 134 -14.48 -6.98 9.70
CA VAL A 134 -13.85 -8.29 9.82
C VAL A 134 -12.37 -8.18 10.14
N MET A 135 -11.67 -7.26 9.49
CA MET A 135 -10.21 -7.11 9.59
C MET A 135 -9.75 -6.43 10.88
N SER A 136 -10.49 -5.42 11.34
CA SER A 136 -10.06 -4.56 12.46
C SER A 136 -10.99 -4.59 13.69
N GLY A 137 -12.13 -5.28 13.60
CA GLY A 137 -13.11 -5.35 14.69
C GLY A 137 -13.91 -4.06 14.92
N VAL A 138 -13.75 -3.04 14.08
CA VAL A 138 -14.47 -1.76 14.19
C VAL A 138 -15.96 -1.98 13.91
N GLN A 139 -16.83 -1.52 14.83
CA GLN A 139 -18.28 -1.76 14.76
C GLN A 139 -19.06 -0.65 14.05
N GLN A 140 -18.50 0.57 13.97
CA GLN A 140 -19.16 1.73 13.37
C GLN A 140 -18.18 2.49 12.46
N ASP A 141 -18.66 2.86 11.27
CA ASP A 141 -17.90 3.72 10.36
C ASP A 141 -17.77 5.14 10.93
N ARG A 142 -16.70 5.80 10.57
CA ARG A 142 -16.49 7.20 10.97
C ARG A 142 -17.53 8.11 10.31
N PRO A 143 -18.12 9.07 11.05
CA PRO A 143 -19.00 10.07 10.46
C PRO A 143 -18.33 10.80 9.29
N ARG A 144 -19.13 11.18 8.28
CA ARG A 144 -18.63 11.82 7.05
C ARG A 144 -17.70 13.01 7.33
N TRP A 145 -18.04 13.85 8.30
CA TRP A 145 -17.21 15.01 8.64
C TRP A 145 -15.82 14.63 9.15
N LYS A 146 -15.70 13.54 9.94
CA LYS A 146 -14.39 13.03 10.41
C LYS A 146 -13.56 12.51 9.25
N ARG A 147 -14.18 11.83 8.28
CA ARG A 147 -13.49 11.33 7.09
C ARG A 147 -13.01 12.49 6.23
N ALA A 148 -13.87 13.49 5.99
CA ALA A 148 -13.49 14.69 5.24
C ALA A 148 -12.34 15.44 5.90
N THR A 149 -12.38 15.61 7.21
CA THR A 149 -11.28 16.24 7.98
C THR A 149 -9.99 15.43 7.89
N ALA A 150 -10.09 14.10 8.00
CA ALA A 150 -8.92 13.22 7.87
C ALA A 150 -8.29 13.30 6.47
N LEU A 151 -9.11 13.34 5.42
CA LEU A 151 -8.64 13.53 4.04
C LEU A 151 -7.90 14.85 3.87
N VAL A 152 -8.50 15.96 4.32
CA VAL A 152 -7.87 17.29 4.28
C VAL A 152 -6.56 17.29 5.06
N SER A 153 -6.53 16.69 6.25
CA SER A 153 -5.31 16.57 7.06
C SER A 153 -4.25 15.69 6.41
N GLY A 154 -4.64 14.66 5.67
CA GLY A 154 -3.72 13.80 4.94
C GLY A 154 -3.06 14.51 3.75
N VAL A 155 -3.85 15.30 3.01
CA VAL A 155 -3.35 15.98 1.79
C VAL A 155 -2.67 17.32 2.12
N LEU A 156 -3.21 18.09 3.05
CA LEU A 156 -2.76 19.45 3.40
C LEU A 156 -2.17 19.54 4.81
N GLY A 157 -1.79 18.42 5.42
CA GLY A 157 -1.38 18.34 6.81
C GLY A 157 -0.24 19.30 7.17
N GLU A 158 0.79 19.40 6.33
CA GLU A 158 1.91 20.30 6.53
C GLU A 158 1.48 21.78 6.50
N ALA A 159 0.63 22.16 5.56
CA ALA A 159 0.12 23.53 5.45
C ALA A 159 -0.76 23.91 6.67
N ILE A 160 -1.66 22.99 7.06
CA ILE A 160 -2.51 23.16 8.25
C ILE A 160 -1.65 23.17 9.52
N GLY A 161 -0.65 22.28 9.57
CA GLY A 161 0.31 22.19 10.67
C GLY A 161 1.06 23.49 10.91
N LYS A 162 1.45 24.19 9.83
CA LYS A 162 2.08 25.52 9.93
C LYS A 162 1.17 26.51 10.64
N LEU A 163 -0.10 26.63 10.22
CA LEU A 163 -1.08 27.54 10.85
C LEU A 163 -1.36 27.16 12.31
N TYR A 164 -1.42 25.86 12.61
CA TYR A 164 -1.59 25.37 13.98
C TYR A 164 -0.41 25.75 14.85
N VAL A 165 0.82 25.57 14.37
CA VAL A 165 2.05 25.89 15.09
C VAL A 165 2.13 27.40 15.37
N GLU A 166 1.84 28.24 14.38
CA GLU A 166 1.82 29.70 14.56
C GLU A 166 0.86 30.13 15.65
N LYS A 167 -0.30 29.49 15.80
CA LYS A 167 -1.34 29.86 16.74
C LYS A 167 -1.24 29.20 18.11
N TYR A 168 -0.85 27.93 18.16
CA TYR A 168 -1.00 27.10 19.36
C TYR A 168 0.31 26.49 19.89
N PHE A 169 1.43 26.64 19.17
CA PHE A 169 2.70 26.03 19.56
C PHE A 169 3.79 27.07 19.75
N PRO A 170 3.87 27.72 20.95
CA PRO A 170 4.83 28.79 21.22
C PRO A 170 6.29 28.31 21.13
N ALA A 171 7.21 29.25 20.90
CA ALA A 171 8.64 28.96 20.73
C ALA A 171 9.23 28.16 21.91
N SER A 172 8.79 28.46 23.16
CA SER A 172 9.21 27.72 24.36
C SER A 172 8.86 26.22 24.31
N SER A 173 7.73 25.84 23.71
CA SER A 173 7.34 24.45 23.52
C SER A 173 8.24 23.77 22.48
N LYS A 174 8.60 24.48 21.41
CA LYS A 174 9.53 23.99 20.39
C LYS A 174 10.92 23.72 21.00
N GLU A 175 11.43 24.62 21.84
CA GLU A 175 12.71 24.44 22.52
C GLU A 175 12.69 23.21 23.45
N LYS A 176 11.61 23.02 24.22
CA LYS A 176 11.45 21.84 25.09
C LYS A 176 11.44 20.54 24.28
N MET A 177 10.73 20.50 23.13
CA MET A 177 10.69 19.35 22.26
C MET A 177 12.05 19.06 21.63
N LEU A 178 12.79 20.07 21.17
CA LEU A 178 14.14 19.90 20.64
C LEU A 178 15.10 19.34 21.69
N LYS A 179 15.00 19.80 22.95
CA LYS A 179 15.78 19.27 24.07
C LYS A 179 15.42 17.80 24.35
N LEU A 180 14.14 17.45 24.33
CA LEU A 180 13.69 16.05 24.47
C LEU A 180 14.27 15.16 23.39
N VAL A 181 14.16 15.55 22.11
CA VAL A 181 14.72 14.80 20.97
C VAL A 181 16.22 14.63 21.14
N LYS A 182 16.94 15.68 21.50
CA LYS A 182 18.38 15.61 21.72
C LYS A 182 18.77 14.66 22.86
N ASN A 183 18.01 14.64 23.95
CA ASN A 183 18.23 13.70 25.04
C ASN A 183 18.02 12.24 24.58
N LEU A 184 16.96 11.99 23.80
CA LEU A 184 16.70 10.65 23.22
C LEU A 184 17.84 10.24 22.27
N GLN A 185 18.30 11.12 21.39
CA GLN A 185 19.43 10.84 20.51
C GLN A 185 20.70 10.47 21.30
N THR A 186 21.00 11.19 22.37
CA THR A 186 22.15 10.90 23.23
C THR A 186 22.02 9.55 23.93
N ALA A 187 20.83 9.20 24.42
CA ALA A 187 20.58 7.93 25.08
C ALA A 187 20.66 6.72 24.10
N LEU A 188 20.27 6.92 22.85
CA LEU A 188 20.34 5.86 21.82
C LEU A 188 21.75 5.70 21.22
N SER A 189 22.64 6.66 21.44
CA SER A 189 24.03 6.63 20.94
C SER A 189 25.02 5.98 21.93
N GLN A 190 24.53 5.61 23.11
CA GLN A 190 25.30 4.88 24.15
C GLN A 190 25.05 3.38 24.05
#